data_0fff079f111f04bb2739eab10b5ebd1c
#
_entry.id   0fff079f111f04bb2739eab10b5ebd1c
#
_cell.length_a   1.000
_cell.length_b   1.000
_cell.length_c   1.000
_cell.angle_alpha   90.00
_cell.angle_beta   90.00
_cell.angle_gamma   90.00
#
_symmetry.space_group_name_H-M   'P 1'
#
loop_
_entity.id
_entity.type
_entity.pdbx_description
1 polymer ?
#
loop_
_entity_poly.entity_id
_entity_poly.type
_entity_poly.pdbx_seq_one_letter_code
_entity_poly.pdbx_strand_id
1 'polypeptide(L)'
;MRRSGILLHVSSLPGRYGIGSFGKEAYRFVDKLKAAKQSYWQILPLGPTSYGDSPYQSFSTFAGNPYFIDLEMLIEEGLLTKKECESTDFGSNPKKVDYKKLYEGRYELLHKAYEIAGVFENEAFKDFVYENSKWIWDYALFMALKDYFNGEPFTSWPTDIRDRYDYSINYYREKLYFDIEFYQFLQYKFDEQWKKLKAYANENGVEIIGDIPIYVAMDSADTWAHPELFQIGEEGKATAVAGCPPAGFAPDGQLWGNPLYNWEYHRNTGFKWWIKRLKKNFEWYDVIRIDHFRGFDEYYSIPAKDKTAAGGHWEKGPGIELFNRIKEALGDCRLIAEDLGYVTDSVRKLVNDSGYPGMKVLEFAFDSRDTGNANDYLPHNYVRNSVVYTGTHDNETVMGWLNDITEKEYNKVLEYFNLKKGVKHTEVCDAVVRGAVGSVSDTCIIPIQDYLHYDHNYRMNTPSTIGKNWMFRLTDKEMSDEVWKKIKYLTELYGRVR
;
A
#
# COMPACT_ATOMS: atom_id res chain seq x y z
N MET A 1 23.54 9.80 2.60
CA MET A 1 23.12 11.09 1.99
C MET A 1 21.66 11.28 2.32
N ARG A 2 21.28 12.47 2.84
CA ARG A 2 19.89 12.78 3.21
C ARG A 2 19.05 13.06 1.96
N ARG A 3 17.88 12.46 1.86
CA ARG A 3 16.98 12.60 0.71
C ARG A 3 15.54 12.82 1.17
N SER A 4 14.69 13.32 0.29
CA SER A 4 13.28 13.50 0.56
C SER A 4 12.38 13.02 -0.58
N GLY A 5 11.12 12.82 -0.25
CA GLY A 5 10.09 12.41 -1.18
C GLY A 5 8.69 12.80 -0.72
N ILE A 6 7.74 12.46 -1.56
CA ILE A 6 6.32 12.73 -1.36
C ILE A 6 5.56 11.41 -1.26
N LEU A 7 4.65 11.32 -0.29
CA LEU A 7 3.66 10.25 -0.21
C LEU A 7 2.39 10.67 -0.95
N LEU A 8 2.10 9.98 -2.03
CA LEU A 8 0.85 10.12 -2.78
C LEU A 8 0.56 8.82 -3.51
N HIS A 9 -0.56 8.16 -3.18
CA HIS A 9 -0.94 6.95 -3.90
C HIS A 9 -1.37 7.26 -5.34
N VAL A 10 -1.17 6.30 -6.23
CA VAL A 10 -1.55 6.42 -7.65
C VAL A 10 -3.04 6.80 -7.80
N SER A 11 -3.92 6.21 -6.97
CA SER A 11 -5.36 6.52 -6.96
C SER A 11 -5.68 8.00 -6.77
N SER A 12 -4.78 8.74 -6.11
CA SER A 12 -4.95 10.16 -5.77
C SER A 12 -4.45 11.12 -6.85
N LEU A 13 -3.87 10.63 -7.93
CA LEU A 13 -3.48 11.47 -9.05
C LEU A 13 -4.71 12.10 -9.73
N PRO A 14 -4.58 13.32 -10.28
CA PRO A 14 -5.66 13.93 -11.04
C PRO A 14 -5.93 13.18 -12.34
N GLY A 15 -6.95 13.56 -13.04
CA GLY A 15 -7.28 13.03 -14.36
C GLY A 15 -8.75 12.64 -14.50
N ARG A 16 -9.10 12.25 -15.71
CA ARG A 16 -10.43 11.78 -16.09
C ARG A 16 -10.65 10.34 -15.62
N TYR A 17 -11.86 9.86 -15.76
CA TYR A 17 -12.22 8.44 -15.62
C TYR A 17 -12.13 7.88 -14.21
N GLY A 18 -12.35 8.73 -13.20
CA GLY A 18 -12.76 8.34 -11.85
C GLY A 18 -11.68 8.03 -10.84
N ILE A 19 -10.45 7.74 -11.27
CA ILE A 19 -9.32 7.42 -10.39
C ILE A 19 -8.00 7.82 -11.04
N GLY A 20 -6.97 8.05 -10.24
CA GLY A 20 -5.61 8.19 -10.75
C GLY A 20 -5.13 6.92 -11.44
N SER A 21 -4.29 7.05 -12.46
CA SER A 21 -3.83 5.95 -13.30
C SER A 21 -2.37 6.14 -13.73
N PHE A 22 -1.84 5.18 -14.48
CA PHE A 22 -0.48 5.20 -15.02
C PHE A 22 -0.32 6.05 -16.28
N GLY A 23 -1.22 7.01 -16.50
CA GLY A 23 -1.21 7.87 -17.67
C GLY A 23 -0.43 9.17 -17.49
N LYS A 24 -0.71 10.15 -18.37
CA LYS A 24 0.02 11.41 -18.45
C LYS A 24 0.15 12.18 -17.13
N GLU A 25 -0.86 12.12 -16.26
CA GLU A 25 -0.81 12.81 -14.97
C GLU A 25 0.21 12.18 -14.00
N ALA A 26 0.43 10.87 -14.09
CA ALA A 26 1.50 10.21 -13.35
C ALA A 26 2.89 10.65 -13.84
N TYR A 27 3.09 10.74 -15.14
CA TYR A 27 4.34 11.28 -15.73
C TYR A 27 4.55 12.74 -15.34
N ARG A 28 3.51 13.54 -15.39
CA ARG A 28 3.53 14.94 -14.94
C ARG A 28 3.91 15.04 -13.45
N PHE A 29 3.40 14.15 -12.61
CA PHE A 29 3.76 14.10 -11.19
C PHE A 29 5.26 13.79 -11.00
N VAL A 30 5.81 12.86 -11.76
CA VAL A 30 7.26 12.59 -11.78
C VAL A 30 8.04 13.85 -12.19
N ASP A 31 7.59 14.58 -13.19
CA ASP A 31 8.24 15.85 -13.61
C ASP A 31 8.23 16.88 -12.49
N LYS A 32 7.12 16.99 -11.75
CA LYS A 32 7.02 17.88 -10.58
C LYS A 32 7.96 17.46 -9.46
N LEU A 33 8.05 16.18 -9.17
CA LEU A 33 8.98 15.63 -8.18
C LEU A 33 10.43 15.95 -8.56
N LYS A 34 10.81 15.74 -9.81
CA LYS A 34 12.15 16.09 -10.31
C LYS A 34 12.43 17.58 -10.17
N ALA A 35 11.50 18.43 -10.61
CA ALA A 35 11.64 19.89 -10.53
C ALA A 35 11.78 20.36 -9.08
N ALA A 36 11.11 19.72 -8.14
CA ALA A 36 11.18 19.99 -6.71
C ALA A 36 12.36 19.29 -6.00
N LYS A 37 13.28 18.67 -6.75
CA LYS A 37 14.46 17.97 -6.20
C LYS A 37 14.10 16.78 -5.29
N GLN A 38 12.94 16.18 -5.46
CA GLN A 38 12.55 14.99 -4.73
C GLN A 38 13.26 13.75 -5.28
N SER A 39 13.70 12.87 -4.38
CA SER A 39 14.36 11.61 -4.73
C SER A 39 13.40 10.43 -4.70
N TYR A 40 12.26 10.55 -4.02
CA TYR A 40 11.33 9.46 -3.80
C TYR A 40 9.89 9.86 -4.10
N TRP A 41 9.18 8.91 -4.67
CA TRP A 41 7.72 8.85 -4.71
C TRP A 41 7.28 7.63 -3.92
N GLN A 42 6.63 7.84 -2.78
CA GLN A 42 6.06 6.75 -1.99
C GLN A 42 4.59 6.55 -2.33
N ILE A 43 4.23 5.30 -2.56
CA ILE A 43 2.86 4.87 -2.87
C ILE A 43 2.40 3.80 -1.86
N LEU A 44 1.12 3.46 -1.91
CA LEU A 44 0.53 2.36 -1.15
C LEU A 44 0.58 1.07 -1.99
N PRO A 45 0.21 -0.10 -1.42
CA PRO A 45 0.23 -1.35 -2.19
C PRO A 45 -0.56 -1.26 -3.50
N LEU A 46 0.02 -1.79 -4.58
CA LEU A 46 -0.57 -1.74 -5.93
C LEU A 46 -1.47 -2.94 -6.26
N GLY A 47 -1.74 -3.82 -5.30
CA GLY A 47 -2.57 -5.00 -5.53
C GLY A 47 -4.04 -4.70 -5.80
N PRO A 48 -4.77 -5.65 -6.43
CA PRO A 48 -6.20 -5.51 -6.65
C PRO A 48 -6.94 -5.44 -5.31
N THR A 49 -7.89 -4.52 -5.21
CA THR A 49 -8.64 -4.29 -3.98
C THR A 49 -9.92 -5.13 -3.93
N SER A 50 -10.32 -5.50 -2.72
CA SER A 50 -11.56 -6.22 -2.42
C SER A 50 -12.60 -5.30 -1.80
N TYR A 51 -13.60 -5.88 -1.13
CA TYR A 51 -14.60 -5.10 -0.39
C TYR A 51 -13.93 -4.15 0.63
N GLY A 52 -14.39 -2.90 0.64
CA GLY A 52 -13.81 -1.82 1.47
C GLY A 52 -12.69 -1.04 0.80
N ASP A 53 -12.28 -1.41 -0.41
CA ASP A 53 -11.35 -0.70 -1.30
C ASP A 53 -9.94 -0.49 -0.74
N SER A 54 -9.59 -1.16 0.37
CA SER A 54 -8.29 -1.03 1.00
C SER A 54 -7.18 -1.67 0.16
N PRO A 55 -6.10 -0.94 -0.13
CA PRO A 55 -4.91 -1.51 -0.75
C PRO A 55 -4.24 -2.61 0.09
N TYR A 56 -4.54 -2.65 1.40
CA TYR A 56 -3.99 -3.64 2.33
C TYR A 56 -4.82 -4.92 2.45
N GLN A 57 -5.96 -4.99 1.75
CA GLN A 57 -6.81 -6.17 1.65
C GLN A 57 -6.94 -6.55 0.18
N SER A 58 -5.98 -7.30 -0.33
CA SER A 58 -5.87 -7.62 -1.75
C SER A 58 -6.25 -9.07 -2.04
N PHE A 59 -6.80 -9.30 -3.22
CA PHE A 59 -7.05 -10.65 -3.75
C PHE A 59 -5.76 -11.42 -4.11
N SER A 60 -4.62 -10.74 -4.18
CA SER A 60 -3.33 -11.37 -4.50
C SER A 60 -2.16 -10.50 -4.07
N THR A 61 -1.09 -11.15 -3.58
CA THR A 61 0.19 -10.50 -3.27
C THR A 61 1.11 -10.34 -4.50
N PHE A 62 0.72 -10.90 -5.65
CA PHE A 62 1.50 -10.90 -6.89
C PHE A 62 0.87 -10.09 -8.01
N ALA A 63 -0.44 -9.84 -7.95
CA ALA A 63 -1.19 -9.15 -8.99
C ALA A 63 -1.26 -7.63 -8.74
N GLY A 64 -1.43 -6.88 -9.84
CA GLY A 64 -1.66 -5.44 -9.82
C GLY A 64 -3.14 -5.08 -9.93
N ASN A 65 -3.49 -3.89 -9.43
CA ASN A 65 -4.85 -3.37 -9.44
C ASN A 65 -5.25 -2.87 -10.84
N PRO A 66 -6.23 -3.48 -11.50
CA PRO A 66 -6.68 -3.07 -12.83
C PRO A 66 -7.20 -1.63 -12.91
N TYR A 67 -7.62 -1.03 -11.81
CA TYR A 67 -8.06 0.36 -11.77
C TYR A 67 -6.98 1.36 -12.19
N PHE A 68 -5.70 1.00 -12.04
CA PHE A 68 -4.59 1.88 -12.41
C PHE A 68 -4.21 1.81 -13.89
N ILE A 69 -4.78 0.88 -14.65
CA ILE A 69 -4.63 0.85 -16.12
C ILE A 69 -5.23 2.15 -16.68
N ASP A 70 -4.40 2.92 -17.38
CA ASP A 70 -4.83 4.17 -17.97
C ASP A 70 -5.67 3.95 -19.22
N LEU A 71 -6.88 4.53 -19.25
CA LEU A 71 -7.80 4.36 -20.37
C LEU A 71 -7.39 5.19 -21.59
N GLU A 72 -6.75 6.35 -21.42
CA GLU A 72 -6.26 7.13 -22.55
C GLU A 72 -5.20 6.38 -23.35
N MET A 73 -4.31 5.65 -22.67
CA MET A 73 -3.34 4.77 -23.34
C MET A 73 -4.03 3.64 -24.12
N LEU A 74 -5.10 3.08 -23.60
CA LEU A 74 -5.90 2.08 -24.33
C LEU A 74 -6.62 2.68 -25.54
N ILE A 75 -7.05 3.94 -25.46
CA ILE A 75 -7.60 4.67 -26.62
C ILE A 75 -6.51 4.86 -27.69
N GLU A 76 -5.32 5.28 -27.30
CA GLU A 76 -4.18 5.45 -28.22
C GLU A 76 -3.78 4.14 -28.92
N GLU A 77 -3.92 3.01 -28.23
CA GLU A 77 -3.71 1.67 -28.80
C GLU A 77 -4.86 1.20 -29.70
N GLY A 78 -5.97 1.94 -29.78
CA GLY A 78 -7.16 1.56 -30.56
C GLY A 78 -8.04 0.50 -29.89
N LEU A 79 -7.82 0.22 -28.59
CA LEU A 79 -8.59 -0.77 -27.84
C LEU A 79 -9.89 -0.22 -27.27
N LEU A 80 -9.98 1.09 -27.10
CA LEU A 80 -11.17 1.83 -26.69
C LEU A 80 -11.33 3.08 -27.52
N THR A 81 -12.53 3.63 -27.56
CA THR A 81 -12.79 4.95 -28.12
C THR A 81 -12.94 6.00 -27.04
N LYS A 82 -12.58 7.23 -27.35
CA LYS A 82 -12.77 8.37 -26.44
C LYS A 82 -14.24 8.50 -26.02
N LYS A 83 -15.17 8.30 -26.98
CA LYS A 83 -16.61 8.38 -26.74
C LYS A 83 -17.08 7.36 -25.69
N GLU A 84 -16.62 6.12 -25.76
CA GLU A 84 -16.96 5.08 -24.78
C GLU A 84 -16.52 5.49 -23.37
N CYS A 85 -15.29 5.98 -23.23
CA CYS A 85 -14.74 6.39 -21.93
C CYS A 85 -15.45 7.64 -21.39
N GLU A 86 -15.72 8.64 -22.21
CA GLU A 86 -16.38 9.89 -21.80
C GLU A 86 -17.86 9.72 -21.49
N SER A 87 -18.54 8.74 -22.08
CA SER A 87 -19.94 8.44 -21.80
C SER A 87 -20.17 7.58 -20.55
N THR A 88 -19.10 7.04 -19.96
CA THR A 88 -19.19 6.25 -18.73
C THR A 88 -19.21 7.17 -17.51
N ASP A 89 -20.15 6.93 -16.61
CA ASP A 89 -20.26 7.69 -15.35
C ASP A 89 -19.30 7.15 -14.28
N PHE A 90 -18.29 7.93 -13.95
CA PHE A 90 -17.31 7.66 -12.87
C PHE A 90 -17.50 8.55 -11.64
N GLY A 91 -18.62 9.24 -11.52
CA GLY A 91 -18.87 10.19 -10.45
C GLY A 91 -18.58 11.64 -10.85
N SER A 92 -19.12 12.57 -10.08
CA SER A 92 -19.04 14.01 -10.37
C SER A 92 -18.00 14.78 -9.56
N ASN A 93 -17.46 14.18 -8.49
CA ASN A 93 -16.50 14.85 -7.63
C ASN A 93 -15.05 14.52 -8.04
N PRO A 94 -14.31 15.46 -8.65
CA PRO A 94 -12.93 15.19 -9.10
C PRO A 94 -11.94 15.01 -7.95
N LYS A 95 -12.33 15.34 -6.71
CA LYS A 95 -11.48 15.24 -5.50
C LYS A 95 -11.65 13.93 -4.75
N LYS A 96 -12.58 13.07 -5.18
CA LYS A 96 -12.86 11.80 -4.52
C LYS A 96 -13.16 10.70 -5.53
N VAL A 97 -12.67 9.50 -5.24
CA VAL A 97 -13.03 8.29 -5.98
C VAL A 97 -14.42 7.83 -5.57
N ASP A 98 -15.31 7.59 -6.52
CA ASP A 98 -16.56 6.86 -6.33
C ASP A 98 -16.34 5.40 -6.71
N TYR A 99 -15.99 4.57 -5.75
CA TYR A 99 -15.60 3.18 -6.01
C TYR A 99 -16.73 2.31 -6.59
N LYS A 100 -17.99 2.60 -6.25
CA LYS A 100 -19.13 1.88 -6.84
C LYS A 100 -19.22 2.12 -8.35
N LYS A 101 -19.23 3.39 -8.75
CA LYS A 101 -19.27 3.77 -10.17
C LYS A 101 -18.00 3.34 -10.91
N LEU A 102 -16.86 3.41 -10.23
CA LEU A 102 -15.59 2.95 -10.78
C LEU A 102 -15.62 1.46 -11.12
N TYR A 103 -16.09 0.63 -10.19
CA TYR A 103 -16.20 -0.80 -10.39
C TYR A 103 -17.12 -1.13 -11.59
N GLU A 104 -18.32 -0.57 -11.61
CA GLU A 104 -19.30 -0.79 -12.68
C GLU A 104 -18.75 -0.35 -14.05
N GLY A 105 -18.19 0.86 -14.14
CA GLY A 105 -17.74 1.44 -15.40
C GLY A 105 -16.40 0.92 -15.93
N ARG A 106 -15.42 0.77 -15.03
CA ARG A 106 -14.05 0.37 -15.44
C ARG A 106 -14.00 -1.05 -15.98
N TYR A 107 -14.61 -2.00 -15.30
CA TYR A 107 -14.56 -3.40 -15.76
C TYR A 107 -15.30 -3.59 -17.09
N GLU A 108 -16.40 -2.88 -17.32
CA GLU A 108 -17.10 -2.91 -18.60
C GLU A 108 -16.18 -2.42 -19.75
N LEU A 109 -15.48 -1.31 -19.56
CA LEU A 109 -14.55 -0.79 -20.54
C LEU A 109 -13.33 -1.70 -20.75
N LEU A 110 -12.80 -2.26 -19.68
CA LEU A 110 -11.66 -3.19 -19.76
C LEU A 110 -12.03 -4.49 -20.49
N HIS A 111 -13.27 -4.98 -20.33
CA HIS A 111 -13.78 -6.10 -21.13
C HIS A 111 -13.84 -5.78 -22.61
N LYS A 112 -14.33 -4.60 -22.97
CA LYS A 112 -14.34 -4.13 -24.38
C LYS A 112 -12.93 -4.06 -24.94
N ALA A 113 -11.99 -3.51 -24.18
CA ALA A 113 -10.59 -3.45 -24.59
C ALA A 113 -9.99 -4.85 -24.82
N TYR A 114 -10.29 -5.78 -23.95
CA TYR A 114 -9.86 -7.17 -24.09
C TYR A 114 -10.39 -7.84 -25.35
N GLU A 115 -11.68 -7.67 -25.65
CA GLU A 115 -12.32 -8.22 -26.85
C GLU A 115 -11.68 -7.68 -28.13
N ILE A 116 -11.38 -6.37 -28.16
CA ILE A 116 -10.74 -5.73 -29.32
C ILE A 116 -9.27 -6.13 -29.44
N ALA A 117 -8.58 -6.34 -28.34
CA ALA A 117 -7.14 -6.66 -28.33
C ALA A 117 -6.80 -7.97 -29.03
N GLY A 118 -7.69 -8.97 -28.98
CA GLY A 118 -7.48 -10.26 -29.66
C GLY A 118 -6.16 -10.92 -29.30
N VAL A 119 -5.89 -11.10 -27.98
CA VAL A 119 -4.57 -11.51 -27.45
C VAL A 119 -4.08 -12.90 -27.88
N PHE A 120 -4.95 -13.69 -28.48
CA PHE A 120 -4.62 -15.05 -28.95
C PHE A 120 -3.37 -15.11 -29.85
N GLU A 121 -3.16 -14.13 -30.70
CA GLU A 121 -2.02 -14.01 -31.61
C GLU A 121 -0.89 -13.11 -31.07
N ASN A 122 -1.04 -12.56 -29.87
CA ASN A 122 -0.06 -11.64 -29.30
C ASN A 122 1.05 -12.41 -28.56
N GLU A 123 2.22 -12.52 -29.18
CA GLU A 123 3.37 -13.23 -28.59
C GLU A 123 3.86 -12.56 -27.29
N ALA A 124 3.88 -11.23 -27.21
CA ALA A 124 4.30 -10.55 -25.98
C ALA A 124 3.36 -10.84 -24.79
N PHE A 125 2.06 -10.96 -25.04
CA PHE A 125 1.10 -11.42 -24.04
C PHE A 125 1.38 -12.86 -23.59
N LYS A 126 1.63 -13.78 -24.53
CA LYS A 126 1.95 -15.17 -24.22
C LYS A 126 3.23 -15.29 -23.39
N ASP A 127 4.26 -14.55 -23.77
CA ASP A 127 5.54 -14.51 -23.04
C ASP A 127 5.32 -13.99 -21.61
N PHE A 128 4.54 -12.94 -21.44
CA PHE A 128 4.18 -12.41 -20.12
C PHE A 128 3.47 -13.45 -19.26
N VAL A 129 2.49 -14.18 -19.81
CA VAL A 129 1.78 -15.24 -19.09
C VAL A 129 2.73 -16.38 -18.71
N TYR A 130 3.62 -16.76 -19.61
CA TYR A 130 4.61 -17.79 -19.36
C TYR A 130 5.61 -17.40 -18.27
N GLU A 131 6.16 -16.20 -18.32
CA GLU A 131 7.09 -15.67 -17.32
C GLU A 131 6.46 -15.57 -15.92
N ASN A 132 5.15 -15.31 -15.86
CA ASN A 132 4.38 -15.19 -14.62
C ASN A 132 3.59 -16.46 -14.27
N SER A 133 3.86 -17.60 -14.93
CA SER A 133 3.09 -18.84 -14.82
C SER A 133 2.95 -19.38 -13.39
N LYS A 134 3.87 -19.05 -12.49
CA LYS A 134 3.87 -19.51 -11.09
C LYS A 134 2.77 -18.91 -10.22
N TRP A 135 2.12 -17.83 -10.67
CA TRP A 135 1.06 -17.17 -9.90
C TRP A 135 -0.15 -16.75 -10.74
N ILE A 136 0.04 -16.42 -12.03
CA ILE A 136 -1.00 -15.78 -12.84
C ILE A 136 -2.19 -16.69 -13.13
N TRP A 137 -1.94 -17.99 -13.29
CA TRP A 137 -3.01 -18.97 -13.55
C TRP A 137 -3.93 -19.13 -12.35
N ASP A 138 -3.38 -19.29 -11.16
CA ASP A 138 -4.17 -19.40 -9.94
C ASP A 138 -4.92 -18.12 -9.65
N TYR A 139 -4.28 -16.96 -9.81
CA TYR A 139 -4.92 -15.66 -9.64
C TYR A 139 -6.07 -15.44 -10.64
N ALA A 140 -5.82 -15.65 -11.92
CA ALA A 140 -6.83 -15.42 -12.95
C ALA A 140 -8.03 -16.38 -12.82
N LEU A 141 -7.76 -17.65 -12.50
CA LEU A 141 -8.82 -18.62 -12.19
C LEU A 141 -9.61 -18.20 -10.95
N PHE A 142 -8.93 -17.81 -9.88
CA PHE A 142 -9.58 -17.30 -8.66
C PHE A 142 -10.53 -16.14 -8.97
N MET A 143 -10.10 -15.16 -9.73
CA MET A 143 -10.92 -14.01 -10.08
C MET A 143 -12.09 -14.40 -10.99
N ALA A 144 -11.88 -15.28 -11.96
CA ALA A 144 -12.95 -15.80 -12.80
C ALA A 144 -14.01 -16.58 -11.99
N LEU A 145 -13.56 -17.36 -11.00
CA LEU A 145 -14.46 -18.06 -10.08
C LEU A 145 -15.20 -17.10 -9.14
N LYS A 146 -14.56 -16.02 -8.70
CA LYS A 146 -15.22 -14.96 -7.93
C LYS A 146 -16.41 -14.37 -8.72
N ASP A 147 -16.21 -14.08 -9.98
CA ASP A 147 -17.28 -13.59 -10.86
C ASP A 147 -18.36 -14.66 -11.07
N TYR A 148 -17.96 -15.89 -11.32
CA TYR A 148 -18.87 -17.02 -11.53
C TYR A 148 -19.75 -17.31 -10.31
N PHE A 149 -19.21 -17.15 -9.09
CA PHE A 149 -19.91 -17.32 -7.83
C PHE A 149 -20.42 -16.00 -7.22
N ASN A 150 -20.63 -14.98 -8.03
CA ASN A 150 -21.22 -13.68 -7.64
C ASN A 150 -20.51 -12.98 -6.47
N GLY A 151 -19.19 -13.06 -6.41
CA GLY A 151 -18.38 -12.42 -5.39
C GLY A 151 -18.31 -13.13 -4.04
N GLU A 152 -18.94 -14.29 -3.91
CA GLU A 152 -18.87 -15.09 -2.68
C GLU A 152 -17.44 -15.45 -2.31
N PRO A 153 -17.06 -15.44 -1.01
CA PRO A 153 -15.74 -15.87 -0.58
C PRO A 153 -15.51 -17.34 -0.97
N PHE A 154 -14.25 -17.67 -1.28
CA PHE A 154 -13.93 -19.04 -1.76
C PHE A 154 -14.28 -20.11 -0.74
N THR A 155 -14.32 -19.79 0.55
CA THR A 155 -14.74 -20.71 1.62
C THR A 155 -16.20 -21.16 1.49
N SER A 156 -17.02 -20.42 0.75
CA SER A 156 -18.43 -20.74 0.45
C SER A 156 -18.62 -21.46 -0.88
N TRP A 157 -17.58 -21.67 -1.67
CA TRP A 157 -17.68 -22.37 -2.95
C TRP A 157 -17.94 -23.88 -2.76
N PRO A 158 -18.42 -24.59 -3.78
CA PRO A 158 -18.53 -26.04 -3.73
C PRO A 158 -17.22 -26.70 -3.32
N THR A 159 -17.29 -27.75 -2.52
CA THR A 159 -16.14 -28.41 -1.89
C THR A 159 -15.03 -28.77 -2.87
N ASP A 160 -15.37 -29.27 -4.04
CA ASP A 160 -14.40 -29.73 -5.05
C ASP A 160 -13.52 -28.57 -5.59
N ILE A 161 -14.11 -27.43 -5.88
CA ILE A 161 -13.33 -26.27 -6.34
C ILE A 161 -12.74 -25.47 -5.18
N ARG A 162 -13.41 -25.38 -4.03
CA ARG A 162 -12.87 -24.78 -2.82
C ARG A 162 -11.56 -25.46 -2.40
N ASP A 163 -11.56 -26.79 -2.39
CA ASP A 163 -10.43 -27.62 -1.98
C ASP A 163 -9.51 -28.00 -3.15
N ARG A 164 -9.74 -27.42 -4.33
CA ARG A 164 -8.89 -27.51 -5.52
C ARG A 164 -8.67 -28.95 -6.03
N TYR A 165 -9.71 -29.76 -6.10
CA TYR A 165 -9.61 -31.07 -6.73
C TYR A 165 -9.24 -30.95 -8.21
N ASP A 166 -8.29 -31.73 -8.66
CA ASP A 166 -7.72 -31.64 -10.02
C ASP A 166 -8.80 -31.64 -11.11
N TYR A 167 -9.80 -32.52 -11.01
CA TYR A 167 -10.86 -32.59 -12.00
C TYR A 167 -11.71 -31.30 -12.04
N SER A 168 -11.91 -30.67 -10.89
CA SER A 168 -12.67 -29.41 -10.78
C SER A 168 -11.86 -28.24 -11.33
N ILE A 169 -10.57 -28.16 -11.02
CA ILE A 169 -9.65 -27.16 -11.60
C ILE A 169 -9.65 -27.25 -13.13
N ASN A 170 -9.54 -28.46 -13.69
CA ASN A 170 -9.53 -28.65 -15.13
C ASN A 170 -10.87 -28.27 -15.76
N TYR A 171 -11.99 -28.65 -15.13
CA TYR A 171 -13.34 -28.30 -15.59
C TYR A 171 -13.54 -26.78 -15.67
N TYR A 172 -13.17 -26.04 -14.61
CA TYR A 172 -13.38 -24.58 -14.59
C TYR A 172 -12.38 -23.84 -15.49
N ARG A 173 -11.15 -24.36 -15.67
CA ARG A 173 -10.19 -23.81 -16.64
C ARG A 173 -10.73 -23.85 -18.07
N GLU A 174 -11.38 -24.93 -18.45
CA GLU A 174 -12.05 -25.03 -19.75
C GLU A 174 -13.28 -24.11 -19.81
N LYS A 175 -14.16 -24.23 -18.84
CA LYS A 175 -15.43 -23.49 -18.80
C LYS A 175 -15.23 -21.97 -18.79
N LEU A 176 -14.25 -21.48 -18.06
CA LEU A 176 -13.99 -20.06 -17.82
C LEU A 176 -12.75 -19.54 -18.60
N TYR A 177 -12.40 -20.21 -19.68
CA TYR A 177 -11.17 -19.90 -20.41
C TYR A 177 -11.04 -18.43 -20.77
N PHE A 178 -12.07 -17.80 -21.33
CA PHE A 178 -12.03 -16.39 -21.72
C PHE A 178 -12.06 -15.43 -20.53
N ASP A 179 -12.72 -15.81 -19.44
CA ASP A 179 -12.69 -15.01 -18.21
C ASP A 179 -11.30 -15.03 -17.57
N ILE A 180 -10.64 -16.18 -17.59
CA ILE A 180 -9.26 -16.34 -17.12
C ILE A 180 -8.30 -15.50 -17.99
N GLU A 181 -8.43 -15.59 -19.31
CA GLU A 181 -7.60 -14.82 -20.25
C GLU A 181 -7.81 -13.32 -20.08
N PHE A 182 -9.04 -12.88 -19.79
CA PHE A 182 -9.34 -11.49 -19.46
C PHE A 182 -8.54 -10.98 -18.26
N TYR A 183 -8.51 -11.73 -17.15
CA TYR A 183 -7.72 -11.34 -15.99
C TYR A 183 -6.21 -11.39 -16.25
N GLN A 184 -5.74 -12.30 -17.06
CA GLN A 184 -4.35 -12.32 -17.54
C GLN A 184 -4.02 -11.08 -18.39
N PHE A 185 -4.93 -10.69 -19.28
CA PHE A 185 -4.82 -9.49 -20.10
C PHE A 185 -4.73 -8.22 -19.24
N LEU A 186 -5.55 -8.11 -18.19
CA LEU A 186 -5.47 -6.98 -17.27
C LEU A 186 -4.10 -6.89 -16.58
N GLN A 187 -3.55 -8.01 -16.15
CA GLN A 187 -2.22 -8.04 -15.55
C GLN A 187 -1.12 -7.67 -16.55
N TYR A 188 -1.24 -8.11 -17.79
CA TYR A 188 -0.35 -7.72 -18.87
C TYR A 188 -0.35 -6.22 -19.13
N LYS A 189 -1.52 -5.60 -19.21
CA LYS A 189 -1.66 -4.14 -19.39
C LYS A 189 -1.17 -3.36 -18.17
N PHE A 190 -1.46 -3.82 -16.98
CA PHE A 190 -0.92 -3.24 -15.75
C PHE A 190 0.62 -3.24 -15.76
N ASP A 191 1.22 -4.39 -16.01
CA ASP A 191 2.67 -4.56 -16.00
C ASP A 191 3.36 -3.68 -17.05
N GLU A 192 2.81 -3.66 -18.26
CA GLU A 192 3.32 -2.84 -19.36
C GLU A 192 3.32 -1.35 -19.01
N GLN A 193 2.20 -0.83 -18.53
CA GLN A 193 2.06 0.60 -18.21
C GLN A 193 2.87 0.98 -16.97
N TRP A 194 2.84 0.15 -15.93
CA TRP A 194 3.60 0.43 -14.72
C TRP A 194 5.12 0.40 -14.93
N LYS A 195 5.63 -0.59 -15.65
CA LYS A 195 7.07 -0.68 -15.95
C LYS A 195 7.58 0.53 -16.73
N LYS A 196 6.80 1.02 -17.69
CA LYS A 196 7.13 2.25 -18.43
C LYS A 196 7.18 3.47 -17.50
N LEU A 197 6.20 3.62 -16.64
CA LEU A 197 6.15 4.74 -15.68
C LEU A 197 7.30 4.67 -14.67
N LYS A 198 7.58 3.49 -14.11
CA LYS A 198 8.70 3.30 -13.19
C LYS A 198 10.03 3.61 -13.85
N ALA A 199 10.25 3.14 -15.08
CA ALA A 199 11.46 3.46 -15.84
C ALA A 199 11.61 4.97 -16.04
N TYR A 200 10.53 5.66 -16.42
CA TYR A 200 10.54 7.11 -16.54
C TYR A 200 10.89 7.82 -15.24
N ALA A 201 10.31 7.40 -14.12
CA ALA A 201 10.64 7.93 -12.79
C ALA A 201 12.14 7.74 -12.48
N ASN A 202 12.67 6.52 -12.67
CA ASN A 202 14.08 6.21 -12.42
C ASN A 202 15.03 7.03 -13.32
N GLU A 203 14.74 7.17 -14.60
CA GLU A 203 15.52 8.00 -15.53
C GLU A 203 15.54 9.48 -15.13
N ASN A 204 14.50 9.94 -14.46
CA ASN A 204 14.40 11.30 -13.92
C ASN A 204 14.92 11.43 -12.48
N GLY A 205 15.59 10.41 -11.97
CA GLY A 205 16.20 10.43 -10.64
C GLY A 205 15.23 10.25 -9.48
N VAL A 206 13.99 9.77 -9.77
CA VAL A 206 12.97 9.46 -8.77
C VAL A 206 12.87 7.96 -8.59
N GLU A 207 13.05 7.51 -7.36
CA GLU A 207 12.88 6.11 -6.98
C GLU A 207 11.49 5.91 -6.35
N ILE A 208 10.91 4.73 -6.58
CA ILE A 208 9.59 4.38 -6.05
C ILE A 208 9.75 3.65 -4.72
N ILE A 209 9.14 4.17 -3.68
CA ILE A 209 8.93 3.45 -2.42
C ILE A 209 7.54 2.81 -2.48
N GLY A 210 7.53 1.49 -2.57
CA GLY A 210 6.30 0.71 -2.50
C GLY A 210 5.97 0.28 -1.08
N ASP A 211 4.87 -0.42 -0.94
CA ASP A 211 4.36 -0.88 0.34
C ASP A 211 3.78 -2.28 0.20
N ILE A 212 4.02 -3.12 1.19
CA ILE A 212 3.41 -4.44 1.27
C ILE A 212 2.90 -4.69 2.68
N PRO A 213 1.66 -5.14 2.86
CA PRO A 213 1.20 -5.60 4.17
C PRO A 213 1.90 -6.91 4.54
N ILE A 214 2.20 -7.10 5.82
CA ILE A 214 2.77 -8.37 6.28
C ILE A 214 1.82 -9.54 5.96
N TYR A 215 0.52 -9.37 6.23
CA TYR A 215 -0.49 -10.41 6.02
C TYR A 215 -1.17 -10.30 4.66
N VAL A 216 -1.79 -11.40 4.24
CA VAL A 216 -2.66 -11.45 3.06
C VAL A 216 -4.13 -11.39 3.48
N ALA A 217 -5.02 -11.03 2.56
CA ALA A 217 -6.45 -11.14 2.81
C ALA A 217 -6.87 -12.62 2.94
N MET A 218 -7.84 -12.89 3.81
CA MET A 218 -8.37 -14.26 3.95
C MET A 218 -8.97 -14.76 2.65
N ASP A 219 -9.78 -13.95 1.98
CA ASP A 219 -10.36 -14.26 0.68
C ASP A 219 -9.42 -13.77 -0.43
N SER A 220 -8.44 -14.59 -0.75
CA SER A 220 -7.40 -14.29 -1.74
C SER A 220 -6.98 -15.52 -2.51
N ALA A 221 -6.37 -15.30 -3.68
CA ALA A 221 -5.74 -16.37 -4.46
C ALA A 221 -4.60 -17.05 -3.68
N ASP A 222 -3.89 -16.29 -2.83
CA ASP A 222 -2.80 -16.82 -2.02
C ASP A 222 -3.28 -17.89 -1.03
N THR A 223 -4.32 -17.63 -0.29
CA THR A 223 -4.89 -18.57 0.68
C THR A 223 -5.60 -19.75 0.02
N TRP A 224 -6.28 -19.50 -1.10
CA TRP A 224 -6.97 -20.53 -1.85
C TRP A 224 -5.99 -21.49 -2.52
N ALA A 225 -4.95 -20.97 -3.15
CA ALA A 225 -3.98 -21.78 -3.90
C ALA A 225 -2.92 -22.45 -3.00
N HIS A 226 -2.57 -21.82 -1.87
CA HIS A 226 -1.47 -22.23 -1.01
C HIS A 226 -1.84 -22.17 0.49
N PRO A 227 -2.88 -22.94 0.92
CA PRO A 227 -3.31 -22.92 2.33
C PRO A 227 -2.23 -23.39 3.30
N GLU A 228 -1.26 -24.19 2.84
CA GLU A 228 -0.12 -24.68 3.63
C GLU A 228 0.79 -23.57 4.17
N LEU A 229 0.76 -22.39 3.55
CA LEU A 229 1.53 -21.22 3.98
C LEU A 229 0.96 -20.54 5.23
N PHE A 230 -0.29 -20.86 5.56
CA PHE A 230 -1.07 -20.17 6.59
C PHE A 230 -1.61 -21.13 7.63
N GLN A 231 -2.08 -20.59 8.76
CA GLN A 231 -2.83 -21.34 9.77
C GLN A 231 -4.29 -21.51 9.32
N ILE A 232 -4.47 -22.34 8.31
CA ILE A 232 -5.77 -22.66 7.71
C ILE A 232 -6.08 -24.14 7.97
N GLY A 233 -7.26 -24.39 8.49
CA GLY A 233 -7.77 -25.72 8.78
C GLY A 233 -8.78 -26.23 7.75
N GLU A 234 -9.74 -26.99 8.22
CA GLU A 234 -10.78 -27.58 7.40
C GLU A 234 -11.64 -26.51 6.70
N GLU A 235 -12.20 -26.86 5.56
CA GLU A 235 -13.04 -25.99 4.73
C GLU A 235 -12.38 -24.68 4.30
N GLY A 236 -11.03 -24.60 4.29
CA GLY A 236 -10.29 -23.41 3.92
C GLY A 236 -10.41 -22.27 4.92
N LYS A 237 -10.89 -22.51 6.14
CA LYS A 237 -11.09 -21.50 7.17
C LYS A 237 -9.85 -21.33 8.04
N ALA A 238 -9.54 -20.09 8.40
CA ALA A 238 -8.47 -19.78 9.33
C ALA A 238 -8.77 -20.38 10.72
N THR A 239 -7.74 -20.91 11.37
CA THR A 239 -7.82 -21.39 12.77
C THR A 239 -7.51 -20.26 13.75
N ALA A 240 -6.65 -19.33 13.36
CA ALA A 240 -6.35 -18.12 14.08
C ALA A 240 -6.12 -16.97 13.09
N VAL A 241 -6.36 -15.75 13.54
CA VAL A 241 -6.27 -14.53 12.73
C VAL A 241 -5.44 -13.45 13.40
N ALA A 242 -4.96 -12.53 12.60
CA ALA A 242 -4.16 -11.40 13.03
C ALA A 242 -4.98 -10.28 13.66
N GLY A 243 -4.32 -9.48 14.48
CA GLY A 243 -4.86 -8.27 15.08
C GLY A 243 -3.87 -7.61 16.03
N CYS A 244 -4.38 -6.73 16.86
CA CYS A 244 -3.64 -6.08 17.94
C CYS A 244 -4.35 -6.28 19.28
N PRO A 245 -3.60 -6.37 20.40
CA PRO A 245 -4.19 -6.48 21.71
C PRO A 245 -4.96 -5.21 22.11
N PRO A 246 -5.85 -5.32 23.11
CA PRO A 246 -6.46 -4.17 23.75
C PRO A 246 -5.44 -3.13 24.22
N ALA A 247 -5.73 -1.86 23.95
CA ALA A 247 -4.92 -0.71 24.37
C ALA A 247 -5.82 0.45 24.79
N GLY A 248 -5.25 1.48 25.41
CA GLY A 248 -6.02 2.63 25.90
C GLY A 248 -6.89 3.36 24.86
N PHE A 249 -6.49 3.31 23.60
CA PHE A 249 -7.23 3.89 22.46
C PHE A 249 -8.10 2.86 21.72
N ALA A 250 -8.00 1.57 22.03
CA ALA A 250 -8.79 0.48 21.47
C ALA A 250 -9.07 -0.58 22.56
N PRO A 251 -10.10 -0.39 23.42
CA PRO A 251 -10.35 -1.26 24.57
C PRO A 251 -10.55 -2.73 24.24
N ASP A 252 -11.11 -3.04 23.07
CA ASP A 252 -11.33 -4.41 22.58
C ASP A 252 -10.18 -4.92 21.69
N GLY A 253 -9.12 -4.11 21.51
CA GLY A 253 -8.08 -4.35 20.54
C GLY A 253 -8.55 -4.15 19.10
N GLN A 254 -7.78 -4.66 18.14
CA GLN A 254 -8.13 -4.64 16.73
C GLN A 254 -8.15 -6.06 16.18
N LEU A 255 -9.27 -6.46 15.61
CA LEU A 255 -9.42 -7.75 14.91
C LEU A 255 -9.29 -7.49 13.40
N TRP A 256 -8.15 -7.84 12.81
CA TRP A 256 -7.91 -7.60 11.39
C TRP A 256 -8.47 -8.70 10.50
N GLY A 257 -8.55 -9.93 11.01
CA GLY A 257 -9.13 -11.06 10.30
C GLY A 257 -8.23 -11.73 9.25
N ASN A 258 -7.02 -11.24 9.04
CA ASN A 258 -6.07 -11.86 8.13
C ASN A 258 -5.60 -13.21 8.70
N PRO A 259 -5.40 -14.26 7.88
CA PRO A 259 -4.82 -15.51 8.34
C PRO A 259 -3.37 -15.32 8.78
N LEU A 260 -2.97 -16.03 9.83
CA LEU A 260 -1.59 -16.04 10.29
C LEU A 260 -0.76 -17.01 9.45
N TYR A 261 0.55 -16.76 9.37
CA TYR A 261 1.47 -17.65 8.67
C TYR A 261 1.76 -18.92 9.45
N ASN A 262 1.92 -20.02 8.74
CA ASN A 262 2.52 -21.25 9.27
C ASN A 262 4.05 -21.13 9.17
N TRP A 263 4.67 -20.49 10.13
CA TRP A 263 6.10 -20.21 10.10
C TRP A 263 6.98 -21.45 10.11
N GLU A 264 6.51 -22.57 10.67
CA GLU A 264 7.22 -23.84 10.62
C GLU A 264 7.34 -24.33 9.14
N TYR A 265 6.24 -24.29 8.39
CA TYR A 265 6.26 -24.63 6.96
C TYR A 265 7.17 -23.68 6.17
N HIS A 266 7.11 -22.39 6.43
CA HIS A 266 7.99 -21.42 5.76
C HIS A 266 9.47 -21.71 6.05
N ARG A 267 9.82 -21.98 7.31
CA ARG A 267 11.19 -22.34 7.70
C ARG A 267 11.66 -23.61 7.00
N ASN A 268 10.83 -24.65 7.01
CA ASN A 268 11.13 -25.94 6.39
C ASN A 268 11.32 -25.85 4.87
N THR A 269 10.72 -24.87 4.22
CA THR A 269 10.87 -24.58 2.78
C THR A 269 11.90 -23.47 2.47
N GLY A 270 12.69 -23.05 3.47
CA GLY A 270 13.69 -21.99 3.31
C GLY A 270 13.11 -20.62 3.01
N PHE A 271 11.92 -20.32 3.51
CA PHE A 271 11.19 -19.07 3.27
C PHE A 271 10.98 -18.74 1.79
N LYS A 272 10.84 -19.75 0.97
CA LYS A 272 10.75 -19.66 -0.48
C LYS A 272 9.64 -18.72 -0.96
N TRP A 273 8.47 -18.75 -0.33
CA TRP A 273 7.35 -17.90 -0.71
C TRP A 273 7.64 -16.42 -0.44
N TRP A 274 8.21 -16.08 0.73
CA TRP A 274 8.61 -14.72 1.07
C TRP A 274 9.68 -14.17 0.12
N ILE A 275 10.64 -15.00 -0.25
CA ILE A 275 11.66 -14.65 -1.25
C ILE A 275 11.01 -14.34 -2.59
N LYS A 276 10.07 -15.16 -3.05
CA LYS A 276 9.31 -14.92 -4.29
C LYS A 276 8.48 -13.64 -4.21
N ARG A 277 7.79 -13.40 -3.10
CA ARG A 277 6.99 -12.20 -2.88
C ARG A 277 7.85 -10.95 -2.98
N LEU A 278 8.96 -10.90 -2.27
CA LEU A 278 9.87 -9.74 -2.31
C LEU A 278 10.51 -9.58 -3.69
N LYS A 279 10.97 -10.65 -4.31
CA LYS A 279 11.53 -10.60 -5.66
C LYS A 279 10.53 -10.00 -6.66
N LYS A 280 9.28 -10.44 -6.64
CA LYS A 280 8.22 -9.88 -7.49
C LYS A 280 7.97 -8.40 -7.20
N ASN A 281 7.87 -8.02 -5.95
CA ASN A 281 7.63 -6.63 -5.58
C ASN A 281 8.81 -5.71 -5.91
N PHE A 282 10.07 -6.20 -5.87
CA PHE A 282 11.23 -5.43 -6.33
C PHE A 282 11.31 -5.23 -7.86
N GLU A 283 10.53 -5.94 -8.64
CA GLU A 283 10.32 -5.59 -10.05
C GLU A 283 9.50 -4.29 -10.19
N TRP A 284 8.62 -4.02 -9.23
CA TRP A 284 7.74 -2.85 -9.23
C TRP A 284 8.29 -1.67 -8.44
N TYR A 285 9.08 -1.90 -7.40
CA TYR A 285 9.52 -0.88 -6.46
C TYR A 285 11.05 -0.88 -6.32
N ASP A 286 11.61 0.28 -6.06
CA ASP A 286 13.03 0.42 -5.74
C ASP A 286 13.32 0.19 -4.25
N VAL A 287 12.37 0.56 -3.41
CA VAL A 287 12.36 0.38 -1.96
C VAL A 287 11.00 -0.14 -1.54
N ILE A 288 10.94 -1.03 -0.56
CA ILE A 288 9.68 -1.59 -0.06
C ILE A 288 9.55 -1.30 1.43
N ARG A 289 8.46 -0.62 1.81
CA ARG A 289 8.01 -0.55 3.19
C ARG A 289 7.23 -1.82 3.52
N ILE A 290 7.61 -2.52 4.59
CA ILE A 290 6.81 -3.65 5.08
C ILE A 290 5.97 -3.17 6.26
N ASP A 291 4.66 -3.20 6.04
CA ASP A 291 3.67 -2.84 7.03
C ASP A 291 3.64 -3.85 8.17
N HIS A 292 3.52 -3.38 9.42
CA HIS A 292 3.51 -4.19 10.64
C HIS A 292 4.73 -5.10 10.80
N PHE A 293 5.93 -4.57 10.62
CA PHE A 293 7.19 -5.31 10.69
C PHE A 293 7.40 -6.03 12.02
N ARG A 294 6.86 -5.52 13.12
CA ARG A 294 6.95 -6.16 14.42
C ARG A 294 6.37 -7.59 14.45
N GLY A 295 5.43 -7.89 13.56
CA GLY A 295 4.84 -9.23 13.42
C GLY A 295 5.84 -10.33 13.07
N PHE A 296 7.05 -9.97 12.61
CA PHE A 296 8.13 -10.92 12.39
C PHE A 296 8.89 -11.27 13.69
N ASP A 297 8.84 -10.42 14.71
CA ASP A 297 9.37 -10.69 16.03
C ASP A 297 8.36 -11.51 16.84
N GLU A 298 7.25 -10.88 17.18
CA GLU A 298 6.09 -11.51 17.80
C GLU A 298 4.82 -11.04 17.12
N TYR A 299 3.92 -11.96 16.85
CA TYR A 299 2.62 -11.67 16.26
C TYR A 299 1.50 -11.99 17.25
N TYR A 300 0.42 -11.20 17.17
CA TYR A 300 -0.75 -11.39 18.03
C TYR A 300 -1.73 -12.35 17.37
N SER A 301 -1.96 -13.48 18.02
CA SER A 301 -2.81 -14.57 17.51
C SER A 301 -4.16 -14.54 18.22
N ILE A 302 -5.22 -14.41 17.44
CA ILE A 302 -6.60 -14.36 17.93
C ILE A 302 -7.32 -15.61 17.41
N PRO A 303 -7.99 -16.42 18.27
CA PRO A 303 -8.81 -17.53 17.79
C PRO A 303 -9.81 -17.04 16.73
N ALA A 304 -9.90 -17.72 15.59
CA ALA A 304 -10.73 -17.28 14.46
C ALA A 304 -12.23 -17.16 14.79
N LYS A 305 -12.71 -17.87 15.82
CA LYS A 305 -14.08 -17.82 16.32
C LYS A 305 -14.40 -16.57 17.15
N ASP A 306 -13.37 -15.88 17.65
CA ASP A 306 -13.54 -14.74 18.53
C ASP A 306 -14.02 -13.52 17.77
N LYS A 307 -14.87 -12.72 18.40
CA LYS A 307 -15.42 -11.48 17.81
C LYS A 307 -14.62 -10.23 18.16
N THR A 308 -13.70 -10.34 19.13
CA THR A 308 -12.82 -9.27 19.56
C THR A 308 -11.40 -9.79 19.73
N ALA A 309 -10.44 -8.89 19.81
CA ALA A 309 -9.04 -9.24 20.00
C ALA A 309 -8.67 -9.59 21.46
N ALA A 310 -9.61 -9.48 22.42
CA ALA A 310 -9.34 -9.63 23.84
C ALA A 310 -8.81 -11.02 24.23
N GLY A 311 -9.24 -12.07 23.55
CA GLY A 311 -8.84 -13.47 23.79
C GLY A 311 -7.54 -13.90 23.12
N GLY A 312 -6.82 -13.00 22.47
CA GLY A 312 -5.59 -13.31 21.78
C GLY A 312 -4.37 -13.44 22.69
N HIS A 313 -3.28 -13.89 22.11
CA HIS A 313 -1.98 -14.03 22.77
C HIS A 313 -0.82 -13.80 21.79
N TRP A 314 0.35 -13.50 22.32
CA TRP A 314 1.55 -13.32 21.52
C TRP A 314 2.22 -14.66 21.21
N GLU A 315 2.69 -14.80 19.97
CA GLU A 315 3.50 -15.91 19.49
C GLU A 315 4.75 -15.41 18.79
N LYS A 316 5.82 -16.20 18.83
CA LYS A 316 7.08 -15.83 18.18
C LYS A 316 6.99 -15.97 16.67
N GLY A 317 7.44 -14.94 15.97
CA GLY A 317 7.65 -14.95 14.53
C GLY A 317 9.01 -15.53 14.14
N PRO A 318 9.37 -15.49 12.84
CA PRO A 318 10.62 -16.04 12.34
C PRO A 318 11.86 -15.22 12.74
N GLY A 319 11.68 -13.98 13.16
CA GLY A 319 12.77 -13.10 13.55
C GLY A 319 13.79 -12.85 12.47
N ILE A 320 15.04 -12.68 12.87
CA ILE A 320 16.16 -12.37 11.96
C ILE A 320 16.46 -13.49 10.94
N GLU A 321 16.07 -14.72 11.24
CA GLU A 321 16.28 -15.87 10.34
C GLU A 321 15.67 -15.64 8.96
N LEU A 322 14.45 -15.10 8.90
CA LEU A 322 13.81 -14.74 7.64
C LEU A 322 14.65 -13.73 6.84
N PHE A 323 15.10 -12.66 7.47
CA PHE A 323 15.83 -11.58 6.80
C PHE A 323 17.25 -11.99 6.39
N ASN A 324 17.91 -12.84 7.17
CA ASN A 324 19.16 -13.46 6.77
C ASN A 324 18.98 -14.30 5.51
N ARG A 325 17.91 -15.08 5.44
CA ARG A 325 17.63 -15.92 4.26
C ARG A 325 17.25 -15.08 3.03
N ILE A 326 16.51 -13.99 3.22
CA ILE A 326 16.21 -13.05 2.14
C ILE A 326 17.50 -12.42 1.60
N LYS A 327 18.41 -11.99 2.47
CA LYS A 327 19.71 -11.44 2.07
C LYS A 327 20.57 -12.43 1.30
N GLU A 328 20.62 -13.68 1.73
CA GLU A 328 21.33 -14.75 1.01
C GLU A 328 20.76 -14.96 -0.39
N ALA A 329 19.44 -14.91 -0.56
CA ALA A 329 18.77 -15.20 -1.83
C ALA A 329 18.72 -14.01 -2.80
N LEU A 330 18.53 -12.80 -2.30
CA LEU A 330 18.27 -11.59 -3.09
C LEU A 330 19.37 -10.52 -2.97
N GLY A 331 20.35 -10.72 -2.09
CA GLY A 331 21.36 -9.69 -1.80
C GLY A 331 20.82 -8.59 -0.89
N ASP A 332 21.47 -7.42 -0.91
CA ASP A 332 21.07 -6.28 -0.11
C ASP A 332 19.78 -5.66 -0.66
N CYS A 333 18.67 -5.95 0.02
CA CYS A 333 17.36 -5.38 -0.29
C CYS A 333 17.13 -4.09 0.48
N ARG A 334 16.54 -3.11 -0.19
CA ARG A 334 16.17 -1.82 0.44
C ARG A 334 14.75 -1.92 1.00
N LEU A 335 14.67 -2.30 2.28
CA LEU A 335 13.42 -2.40 3.01
C LEU A 335 13.30 -1.29 4.05
N ILE A 336 12.08 -0.85 4.31
CA ILE A 336 11.73 0.03 5.42
C ILE A 336 10.89 -0.78 6.39
N ALA A 337 11.28 -0.82 7.67
CA ALA A 337 10.53 -1.52 8.70
C ALA A 337 9.49 -0.58 9.33
N GLU A 338 8.21 -0.85 9.13
CA GLU A 338 7.18 -0.14 9.88
C GLU A 338 7.14 -0.70 11.31
N ASP A 339 7.75 0.04 12.23
CA ASP A 339 7.95 -0.29 13.64
C ASP A 339 7.17 0.67 14.56
N LEU A 340 6.05 1.20 14.09
CA LEU A 340 5.22 2.14 14.82
C LEU A 340 4.39 1.47 15.93
N GLY A 341 3.95 2.26 16.90
CA GLY A 341 3.11 1.81 18.02
C GLY A 341 3.90 1.26 19.20
N TYR A 342 3.38 0.23 19.86
CA TYR A 342 4.04 -0.38 21.01
C TYR A 342 5.24 -1.21 20.58
N VAL A 343 6.43 -0.75 20.89
CA VAL A 343 7.69 -1.36 20.47
C VAL A 343 8.42 -1.90 21.70
N THR A 344 8.66 -3.23 21.70
CA THR A 344 9.45 -3.91 22.74
C THR A 344 10.94 -3.86 22.42
N ASP A 345 11.78 -4.21 23.41
CA ASP A 345 13.23 -4.30 23.18
C ASP A 345 13.59 -5.35 22.14
N SER A 346 12.83 -6.46 22.07
CA SER A 346 13.05 -7.50 21.05
C SER A 346 12.73 -7.01 19.63
N VAL A 347 11.69 -6.20 19.46
CA VAL A 347 11.36 -5.55 18.17
C VAL A 347 12.47 -4.58 17.77
N ARG A 348 12.93 -3.73 18.69
CA ARG A 348 14.06 -2.80 18.45
C ARG A 348 15.31 -3.56 18.02
N LYS A 349 15.59 -4.66 18.72
CA LYS A 349 16.72 -5.54 18.38
C LYS A 349 16.58 -6.12 16.98
N LEU A 350 15.41 -6.63 16.60
CA LEU A 350 15.17 -7.17 15.25
C LEU A 350 15.40 -6.10 14.17
N VAL A 351 14.87 -4.90 14.34
CA VAL A 351 15.06 -3.80 13.39
C VAL A 351 16.55 -3.44 13.27
N ASN A 352 17.24 -3.31 14.40
CA ASN A 352 18.68 -3.00 14.42
C ASN A 352 19.51 -4.11 13.76
N ASP A 353 19.26 -5.36 14.08
CA ASP A 353 20.00 -6.52 13.55
C ASP A 353 19.74 -6.69 12.03
N SER A 354 18.55 -6.33 11.54
CA SER A 354 18.23 -6.35 10.11
C SER A 354 18.96 -5.26 9.31
N GLY A 355 19.35 -4.16 9.95
CA GLY A 355 19.96 -3.01 9.32
C GLY A 355 18.96 -2.11 8.55
N TYR A 356 17.68 -2.45 8.54
CA TYR A 356 16.66 -1.65 7.86
C TYR A 356 16.29 -0.40 8.67
N PRO A 357 16.03 0.75 8.00
CA PRO A 357 15.52 1.91 8.70
C PRO A 357 14.12 1.65 9.24
N GLY A 358 13.90 2.05 10.49
CA GLY A 358 12.57 2.17 11.08
C GLY A 358 11.91 3.49 10.70
N MET A 359 10.67 3.67 11.12
CA MET A 359 9.87 4.85 10.82
C MET A 359 9.77 5.79 12.02
N LYS A 360 9.72 7.08 11.73
CA LYS A 360 9.44 8.15 12.70
C LYS A 360 8.26 8.97 12.21
N VAL A 361 7.20 9.04 13.02
CA VAL A 361 6.00 9.83 12.73
C VAL A 361 5.95 11.01 13.71
N LEU A 362 6.10 12.21 13.19
CA LEU A 362 6.25 13.41 14.01
C LEU A 362 4.99 13.71 14.84
N GLU A 363 3.81 13.43 14.32
CA GLU A 363 2.55 13.60 15.06
C GLU A 363 2.52 12.78 16.38
N PHE A 364 3.20 11.64 16.43
CA PHE A 364 3.25 10.80 17.65
C PHE A 364 4.07 11.41 18.78
N ALA A 365 4.95 12.37 18.49
CA ALA A 365 5.82 13.00 19.48
C ALA A 365 5.09 13.79 20.57
N PHE A 366 3.84 14.16 20.32
CA PHE A 366 3.07 15.08 21.19
C PHE A 366 1.86 14.41 21.85
N ASP A 367 1.66 13.12 21.65
CA ASP A 367 0.54 12.37 22.24
C ASP A 367 0.71 12.24 23.75
N SER A 368 -0.14 12.92 24.50
CA SER A 368 -0.11 12.90 25.98
C SER A 368 -0.62 11.61 26.60
N ARG A 369 -1.24 10.74 25.80
CA ARG A 369 -1.72 9.42 26.24
C ARG A 369 -0.63 8.36 26.20
N ASP A 370 0.45 8.65 25.49
CA ASP A 370 1.58 7.74 25.36
C ASP A 370 2.38 7.71 26.66
N THR A 371 2.63 6.53 27.20
CA THR A 371 3.30 6.32 28.48
C THR A 371 4.81 6.10 28.38
N GLY A 372 5.42 6.30 27.22
CA GLY A 372 6.88 6.13 27.13
C GLY A 372 7.54 6.23 25.77
N ASN A 373 6.78 6.10 24.67
CA ASN A 373 7.36 6.07 23.34
C ASN A 373 7.32 7.42 22.60
N ALA A 374 6.52 8.39 23.05
CA ALA A 374 6.39 9.70 22.40
C ALA A 374 7.75 10.41 22.23
N ASN A 375 8.64 10.29 23.19
CA ASN A 375 9.99 10.90 23.10
C ASN A 375 10.80 10.39 21.92
N ASP A 376 10.62 9.15 21.50
CA ASP A 376 11.36 8.56 20.37
C ASP A 376 10.97 9.22 19.04
N TYR A 377 9.82 9.88 18.99
CA TYR A 377 9.32 10.58 17.83
C TYR A 377 9.64 12.06 17.77
N LEU A 378 10.27 12.62 18.83
CA LEU A 378 10.78 13.99 18.82
C LEU A 378 12.01 14.08 17.91
N PRO A 379 12.09 15.05 16.98
CA PRO A 379 13.15 15.13 15.99
C PRO A 379 14.58 15.08 16.53
N HIS A 380 14.83 15.65 17.70
CA HIS A 380 16.17 15.64 18.31
C HIS A 380 16.63 14.26 18.81
N ASN A 381 15.69 13.27 18.90
CA ASN A 381 15.99 11.90 19.29
C ASN A 381 16.10 10.93 18.11
N TYR A 382 15.96 11.42 16.86
CA TYR A 382 16.05 10.54 15.68
C TYR A 382 17.46 10.02 15.48
N VAL A 383 17.54 8.82 14.90
CA VAL A 383 18.79 8.26 14.36
C VAL A 383 18.85 8.48 12.85
N ARG A 384 20.05 8.49 12.28
CA ARG A 384 20.23 8.71 10.84
C ARG A 384 19.54 7.64 10.00
N ASN A 385 19.72 6.36 10.37
CA ASN A 385 19.09 5.24 9.67
C ASN A 385 17.60 5.14 10.02
N SER A 386 16.83 6.09 9.58
CA SER A 386 15.38 6.17 9.78
C SER A 386 14.70 6.89 8.62
N VAL A 387 13.40 6.67 8.51
CA VAL A 387 12.51 7.39 7.61
C VAL A 387 11.55 8.23 8.45
N VAL A 388 11.59 9.52 8.30
CA VAL A 388 10.69 10.44 9.00
C VAL A 388 9.51 10.84 8.14
N TYR A 389 8.35 10.86 8.76
CA TYR A 389 7.06 11.33 8.21
C TYR A 389 6.49 12.38 9.14
N THR A 390 5.73 13.33 8.62
CA THR A 390 4.82 14.14 9.46
C THR A 390 3.68 13.29 9.99
N GLY A 391 3.05 12.54 9.12
CA GLY A 391 2.08 11.48 9.33
C GLY A 391 2.11 10.51 8.16
N THR A 392 1.48 9.36 8.28
CA THR A 392 1.31 8.38 7.20
C THR A 392 -0.09 8.50 6.57
N HIS A 393 -0.41 7.59 5.65
CA HIS A 393 -1.77 7.46 5.09
C HIS A 393 -2.83 7.08 6.13
N ASP A 394 -2.44 6.50 7.27
CA ASP A 394 -3.34 6.09 8.36
C ASP A 394 -3.58 7.20 9.39
N ASN A 395 -2.71 8.20 9.41
CA ASN A 395 -2.82 9.31 10.34
C ASN A 395 -3.71 10.42 9.78
N GLU A 396 -4.13 11.30 10.68
CA GLU A 396 -4.75 12.55 10.28
C GLU A 396 -3.74 13.40 9.49
N THR A 397 -4.22 14.28 8.63
CA THR A 397 -3.36 15.33 8.07
C THR A 397 -2.87 16.23 9.20
N VAL A 398 -1.73 16.90 9.04
CA VAL A 398 -1.22 17.78 10.10
C VAL A 398 -2.23 18.87 10.46
N MET A 399 -2.92 19.47 9.47
CA MET A 399 -3.96 20.48 9.74
C MET A 399 -5.16 19.88 10.50
N GLY A 400 -5.61 18.70 10.14
CA GLY A 400 -6.67 17.99 10.87
C GLY A 400 -6.23 17.59 12.27
N TRP A 401 -5.01 17.10 12.40
CA TRP A 401 -4.41 16.75 13.69
C TRP A 401 -4.32 17.94 14.64
N LEU A 402 -3.91 19.13 14.17
CA LEU A 402 -3.89 20.35 15.00
C LEU A 402 -5.28 20.76 15.52
N ASN A 403 -6.34 20.38 14.80
CA ASN A 403 -7.71 20.64 15.26
C ASN A 403 -8.19 19.61 16.30
N ASP A 404 -7.61 18.42 16.33
CA ASP A 404 -8.07 17.29 17.16
C ASP A 404 -7.30 17.14 18.48
N ILE A 405 -6.06 17.60 18.55
CA ILE A 405 -5.23 17.49 19.76
C ILE A 405 -5.71 18.40 20.89
N THR A 406 -5.39 18.02 22.12
CA THR A 406 -5.73 18.81 23.32
C THR A 406 -4.96 20.14 23.34
N GLU A 407 -5.49 21.12 24.07
CA GLU A 407 -4.79 22.40 24.28
C GLU A 407 -3.39 22.20 24.86
N LYS A 408 -3.23 21.25 25.76
CA LYS A 408 -1.93 20.91 26.35
C LYS A 408 -0.93 20.41 25.30
N GLU A 409 -1.39 19.52 24.44
CA GLU A 409 -0.57 18.99 23.33
C GLU A 409 -0.24 20.09 22.31
N TYR A 410 -1.22 20.91 21.96
CA TYR A 410 -1.03 22.05 21.06
C TYR A 410 -0.01 23.05 21.61
N ASN A 411 -0.09 23.40 22.89
CA ASN A 411 0.88 24.27 23.53
C ASN A 411 2.30 23.67 23.50
N LYS A 412 2.44 22.36 23.71
CA LYS A 412 3.72 21.66 23.58
C LYS A 412 4.28 21.74 22.16
N VAL A 413 3.44 21.63 21.14
CA VAL A 413 3.85 21.83 19.74
C VAL A 413 4.38 23.24 19.52
N LEU A 414 3.66 24.27 19.99
CA LEU A 414 4.10 25.66 19.87
C LEU A 414 5.46 25.89 20.54
N GLU A 415 5.61 25.42 21.78
CA GLU A 415 6.87 25.53 22.53
C GLU A 415 8.03 24.81 21.83
N TYR A 416 7.80 23.59 21.40
CA TYR A 416 8.83 22.78 20.72
C TYR A 416 9.37 23.46 19.45
N PHE A 417 8.49 24.07 18.67
CA PHE A 417 8.86 24.77 17.44
C PHE A 417 9.10 26.28 17.63
N ASN A 418 9.15 26.75 18.87
CA ASN A 418 9.36 28.17 19.21
C ASN A 418 8.37 29.12 18.51
N LEU A 419 7.11 28.75 18.50
CA LEU A 419 6.01 29.53 17.93
C LEU A 419 5.24 30.29 19.00
N LYS A 420 4.73 31.48 18.65
CA LYS A 420 3.91 32.28 19.54
C LYS A 420 2.48 31.75 19.60
N LYS A 421 1.81 31.96 20.73
CA LYS A 421 0.37 31.73 20.82
C LYS A 421 -0.39 32.64 19.83
N GLY A 422 -1.43 32.09 19.21
CA GLY A 422 -2.27 32.82 18.26
C GLY A 422 -1.78 32.84 16.81
N VAL A 423 -0.66 32.14 16.47
CA VAL A 423 -0.27 31.94 15.08
C VAL A 423 -1.29 31.07 14.35
N LYS A 424 -1.40 31.20 13.05
CA LYS A 424 -2.32 30.41 12.24
C LYS A 424 -1.90 28.94 12.22
N HIS A 425 -2.85 28.02 12.14
CA HIS A 425 -2.56 26.59 12.00
C HIS A 425 -1.69 26.27 10.78
N THR A 426 -1.81 27.04 9.70
CA THR A 426 -0.93 26.89 8.52
C THR A 426 0.54 27.14 8.85
N GLU A 427 0.85 28.11 9.72
CA GLU A 427 2.21 28.37 10.18
C GLU A 427 2.74 27.26 11.09
N VAL A 428 1.87 26.69 11.94
CA VAL A 428 2.20 25.53 12.77
C VAL A 428 2.44 24.31 11.90
N CYS A 429 1.59 24.06 10.91
CA CYS A 429 1.77 23.01 9.93
C CYS A 429 3.12 23.10 9.20
N ASP A 430 3.46 24.30 8.73
CA ASP A 430 4.76 24.55 8.09
C ASP A 430 5.95 24.29 9.02
N ALA A 431 5.83 24.62 10.31
CA ALA A 431 6.84 24.33 11.30
C ALA A 431 7.02 22.83 11.54
N VAL A 432 5.93 22.08 11.60
CA VAL A 432 5.94 20.59 11.73
C VAL A 432 6.62 19.97 10.51
N VAL A 433 6.25 20.38 9.30
CA VAL A 433 6.88 19.91 8.05
C VAL A 433 8.39 20.24 8.06
N ARG A 434 8.79 21.45 8.43
CA ARG A 434 10.20 21.83 8.55
C ARG A 434 10.94 20.98 9.58
N GLY A 435 10.29 20.65 10.70
CA GLY A 435 10.87 19.77 11.72
C GLY A 435 11.23 18.40 11.17
N ALA A 436 10.35 17.83 10.34
CA ALA A 436 10.62 16.57 9.65
C ALA A 436 11.73 16.70 8.60
N VAL A 437 11.62 17.67 7.69
CA VAL A 437 12.60 17.90 6.61
C VAL A 437 13.98 18.24 7.16
N GLY A 438 14.04 19.04 8.23
CA GLY A 438 15.27 19.45 8.88
C GLY A 438 15.94 18.39 9.76
N SER A 439 15.26 17.28 10.06
CA SER A 439 15.76 16.24 10.95
C SER A 439 16.99 15.51 10.40
N VAL A 440 17.64 14.72 11.27
CA VAL A 440 18.84 13.92 10.91
C VAL A 440 18.51 12.67 10.09
N SER A 441 17.25 12.26 10.01
CA SER A 441 16.83 11.07 9.27
C SER A 441 17.35 11.09 7.83
N ASP A 442 17.91 9.99 7.38
CA ASP A 442 18.44 9.89 6.01
C ASP A 442 17.34 10.02 4.95
N THR A 443 16.12 9.61 5.27
CA THR A 443 14.96 9.73 4.38
C THR A 443 13.84 10.51 5.07
N CYS A 444 13.24 11.45 4.36
CA CYS A 444 12.07 12.21 4.81
C CYS A 444 10.97 12.13 3.75
N ILE A 445 9.80 11.62 4.13
CA ILE A 445 8.65 11.49 3.25
C ILE A 445 7.48 12.29 3.85
N ILE A 446 6.95 13.22 3.07
CA ILE A 446 5.83 14.06 3.50
C ILE A 446 4.60 13.77 2.65
N PRO A 447 3.44 13.47 3.27
CA PRO A 447 2.18 13.44 2.52
C PRO A 447 1.92 14.76 1.82
N ILE A 448 1.52 14.73 0.55
CA ILE A 448 1.30 15.97 -0.21
C ILE A 448 0.27 16.89 0.48
N GLN A 449 -0.70 16.32 1.18
CA GLN A 449 -1.71 17.07 1.93
C GLN A 449 -1.10 18.05 2.93
N ASP A 450 0.04 17.70 3.54
CA ASP A 450 0.66 18.55 4.58
C ASP A 450 1.39 19.75 3.98
N TYR A 451 1.92 19.64 2.77
CA TYR A 451 2.40 20.79 2.02
C TYR A 451 1.27 21.71 1.53
N LEU A 452 0.09 21.14 1.26
CA LEU A 452 -1.08 21.85 0.76
C LEU A 452 -1.93 22.47 1.87
N HIS A 453 -1.61 22.24 3.14
CA HIS A 453 -2.44 22.63 4.30
C HIS A 453 -3.86 22.04 4.24
N TYR A 454 -3.99 20.80 3.76
CA TYR A 454 -5.27 20.13 3.68
C TYR A 454 -5.65 19.50 5.01
N ASP A 455 -6.93 19.65 5.37
CA ASP A 455 -7.49 19.18 6.63
C ASP A 455 -8.05 17.76 6.56
N HIS A 456 -8.83 17.39 7.58
CA HIS A 456 -9.47 16.08 7.71
C HIS A 456 -10.24 15.61 6.47
N ASN A 457 -10.84 16.52 5.69
CA ASN A 457 -11.59 16.16 4.48
C ASN A 457 -10.74 15.51 3.39
N TYR A 458 -9.42 15.65 3.48
CA TYR A 458 -8.44 15.12 2.54
C TYR A 458 -7.61 13.97 3.11
N ARG A 459 -7.96 13.47 4.29
CA ARG A 459 -7.34 12.30 4.91
C ARG A 459 -7.55 11.07 4.03
N MET A 460 -6.51 10.23 3.90
CA MET A 460 -6.56 9.04 3.04
C MET A 460 -7.31 7.89 3.70
N ASN A 461 -6.96 7.57 4.95
CA ASN A 461 -7.54 6.46 5.68
C ASN A 461 -7.76 6.79 7.15
N THR A 462 -8.91 6.36 7.67
CA THR A 462 -9.18 6.32 9.11
C THR A 462 -9.27 4.85 9.51
N PRO A 463 -8.26 4.31 10.22
CA PRO A 463 -8.23 2.92 10.63
C PRO A 463 -9.50 2.48 11.35
N SER A 464 -9.88 1.22 11.18
CA SER A 464 -11.09 0.61 11.75
C SER A 464 -12.42 1.21 11.26
N THR A 465 -12.42 1.88 10.11
CA THR A 465 -13.64 2.37 9.43
C THR A 465 -13.73 1.82 8.00
N ILE A 466 -14.94 1.79 7.45
CA ILE A 466 -15.22 1.31 6.09
C ILE A 466 -16.08 2.34 5.35
N GLY A 467 -15.87 2.45 4.04
CA GLY A 467 -16.77 3.18 3.12
C GLY A 467 -16.46 4.65 2.90
N LYS A 468 -15.46 5.21 3.59
CA LYS A 468 -15.06 6.63 3.44
C LYS A 468 -13.55 6.81 3.28
N ASN A 469 -12.82 5.74 3.02
CA ASN A 469 -11.37 5.73 2.94
C ASN A 469 -10.89 5.56 1.50
N TRP A 470 -9.62 5.84 1.25
CA TRP A 470 -8.92 5.62 -0.01
C TRP A 470 -9.47 6.44 -1.18
N MET A 471 -10.20 7.51 -0.87
CA MET A 471 -10.96 8.29 -1.87
C MET A 471 -10.27 9.57 -2.31
N PHE A 472 -9.30 10.09 -1.53
CA PHE A 472 -8.66 11.37 -1.77
C PHE A 472 -8.01 11.46 -3.16
N ARG A 473 -8.24 12.58 -3.86
CA ARG A 473 -7.62 12.88 -5.15
C ARG A 473 -7.18 14.33 -5.26
N LEU A 474 -6.05 14.54 -5.91
CA LEU A 474 -5.63 15.84 -6.42
C LEU A 474 -6.45 16.22 -7.66
N THR A 475 -6.45 17.51 -7.95
CA THR A 475 -6.95 18.10 -9.19
C THR A 475 -5.81 18.85 -9.89
N ASP A 476 -6.06 19.44 -11.06
CA ASP A 476 -5.06 20.27 -11.76
C ASP A 476 -4.55 21.45 -10.92
N LYS A 477 -5.37 21.93 -10.00
CA LYS A 477 -5.00 23.06 -9.12
C LYS A 477 -3.75 22.75 -8.28
N GLU A 478 -3.70 21.57 -7.68
CA GLU A 478 -2.61 21.15 -6.81
C GLU A 478 -1.34 20.78 -7.61
N MET A 479 -1.49 20.59 -8.90
CA MET A 479 -0.36 20.40 -9.82
C MET A 479 0.29 21.72 -10.27
N SER A 480 -0.19 22.87 -9.75
CA SER A 480 0.39 24.18 -9.98
C SER A 480 1.81 24.32 -9.41
N ASP A 481 2.56 25.32 -9.86
CA ASP A 481 3.96 25.46 -9.51
C ASP A 481 4.23 26.00 -8.08
N GLU A 482 3.24 26.57 -7.41
CA GLU A 482 3.44 27.21 -6.10
C GLU A 482 3.88 26.23 -5.01
N VAL A 483 3.12 25.15 -4.81
CA VAL A 483 3.46 24.14 -3.78
C VAL A 483 4.82 23.49 -4.09
N TRP A 484 5.10 23.25 -5.36
CA TRP A 484 6.35 22.61 -5.79
C TRP A 484 7.57 23.49 -5.59
N LYS A 485 7.44 24.82 -5.74
CA LYS A 485 8.48 25.79 -5.38
C LYS A 485 8.81 25.76 -3.88
N LYS A 486 7.76 25.68 -3.05
CA LYS A 486 7.93 25.54 -1.58
C LYS A 486 8.63 24.23 -1.23
N ILE A 487 8.23 23.11 -1.81
CA ILE A 487 8.86 21.81 -1.60
C ILE A 487 10.33 21.86 -1.99
N LYS A 488 10.64 22.39 -3.16
CA LYS A 488 12.02 22.59 -3.63
C LYS A 488 12.84 23.43 -2.65
N TYR A 489 12.32 24.56 -2.23
CA TYR A 489 12.99 25.47 -1.31
C TYR A 489 13.38 24.77 0.00
N LEU A 490 12.44 24.07 0.64
CA LEU A 490 12.73 23.35 1.89
C LEU A 490 13.74 22.22 1.69
N THR A 491 13.66 21.50 0.58
CA THR A 491 14.58 20.41 0.24
C THR A 491 16.00 20.91 0.05
N GLU A 492 16.18 22.01 -0.64
CA GLU A 492 17.48 22.67 -0.83
C GLU A 492 18.01 23.27 0.48
N LEU A 493 17.16 23.98 1.22
CA LEU A 493 17.53 24.62 2.49
C LEU A 493 18.11 23.61 3.49
N TYR A 494 17.52 22.43 3.58
CA TYR A 494 17.94 21.39 4.51
C TYR A 494 18.89 20.34 3.91
N GLY A 495 19.43 20.61 2.72
CA GLY A 495 20.47 19.78 2.09
C GLY A 495 20.05 18.37 1.76
N ARG A 496 18.78 18.18 1.30
CA ARG A 496 18.25 16.87 0.88
C ARG A 496 18.28 16.67 -0.64
N VAL A 497 19.10 17.40 -1.32
CA VAL A 497 19.34 17.29 -2.77
C VAL A 497 20.43 16.25 -3.06
N ARG A 498 20.32 15.57 -4.20
CA ARG A 498 21.37 14.69 -4.72
C ARG A 498 22.56 15.50 -5.18
#